data_d32da44d4bce432242647fd8f9ce9ac3
#
_entry.id   d32da44d4bce432242647fd8f9ce9ac3
#
_cell.length_a   1.000
_cell.length_b   1.000
_cell.length_c   1.000
_cell.angle_alpha   90.00
_cell.angle_beta   90.00
_cell.angle_gamma   90.00
#
_symmetry.space_group_name_H-M   'P 1'
#
loop_
_entity.id
_entity.type
_entity.pdbx_description
1 polymer ?
#
loop_
_entity_poly.entity_id
_entity_poly.type
_entity_poly.pdbx_seq_one_letter_code
_entity_poly.pdbx_strand_id
1 'polypeptide(L)'
;MNTTPTFTEEERMALLEDAAERWSEALFRFAALRCASRSDAEDVVQEAFLRFATATTPVRNAKAYLFRMVANGCNDLLRRRRPTESLPPTLEDDPSEEHTLEAEARRLGTLLDRLPAEQAEVIRLHTFASMRFTEIAETLELPASTVKSRFHYGIERLKTLL
;
A
#
# COMPACT_ATOMS: atom_id res chain seq x y z
N MET A 1 35.85 -12.55 -7.12
CA MET A 1 35.52 -11.13 -6.97
C MET A 1 34.05 -10.94 -7.28
N ASN A 2 33.25 -10.80 -6.25
CA ASN A 2 31.85 -10.53 -6.42
C ASN A 2 31.66 -9.02 -6.61
N THR A 3 31.69 -8.59 -7.86
CA THR A 3 31.21 -7.27 -8.19
C THR A 3 29.69 -7.30 -8.13
N THR A 4 29.16 -6.86 -7.03
CA THR A 4 27.73 -6.56 -6.94
C THR A 4 27.46 -5.52 -8.03
N PRO A 5 26.50 -5.77 -8.94
CA PRO A 5 26.18 -4.78 -9.95
C PRO A 5 25.66 -3.53 -9.24
N THR A 6 26.49 -2.51 -9.24
CA THR A 6 26.12 -1.21 -8.72
C THR A 6 25.40 -0.48 -9.85
N PHE A 7 24.14 -0.12 -9.63
CA PHE A 7 23.44 0.75 -10.58
C PHE A 7 24.19 2.07 -10.70
N THR A 8 24.37 2.53 -11.92
CA THR A 8 24.80 3.89 -12.15
C THR A 8 23.69 4.85 -11.71
N GLU A 9 24.05 6.09 -11.37
CA GLU A 9 23.06 7.09 -11.00
C GLU A 9 22.04 7.32 -12.14
N GLU A 10 22.48 7.24 -13.39
CA GLU A 10 21.61 7.38 -14.55
C GLU A 10 20.58 6.25 -14.65
N GLU A 11 21.01 5.01 -14.42
CA GLU A 11 20.12 3.85 -14.38
C GLU A 11 19.11 3.97 -13.24
N ARG A 12 19.56 4.42 -12.08
CA ARG A 12 18.71 4.63 -10.91
C ARG A 12 17.67 5.72 -11.16
N MET A 13 18.09 6.83 -11.74
CA MET A 13 17.19 7.92 -12.10
C MET A 13 16.13 7.50 -13.11
N ALA A 14 16.53 6.72 -14.13
CA ALA A 14 15.61 6.20 -15.13
C ALA A 14 14.57 5.28 -14.51
N LEU A 15 14.98 4.39 -13.59
CA LEU A 15 14.08 3.50 -12.86
C LEU A 15 13.13 4.29 -11.95
N LEU A 16 13.64 5.31 -11.29
CA LEU A 16 12.85 6.17 -10.41
C LEU A 16 11.79 6.94 -11.18
N GLU A 17 12.14 7.53 -12.31
CA GLU A 17 11.21 8.25 -13.17
C GLU A 17 10.13 7.32 -13.74
N ASP A 18 10.51 6.14 -14.20
CA ASP A 18 9.58 5.14 -14.71
C ASP A 18 8.62 4.68 -13.60
N ALA A 19 9.14 4.40 -12.42
CA ALA A 19 8.33 3.99 -11.27
C ALA A 19 7.37 5.10 -10.84
N ALA A 20 7.81 6.34 -10.81
CA ALA A 20 6.98 7.49 -10.47
C ALA A 20 5.84 7.67 -11.48
N GLU A 21 6.15 7.56 -12.77
CA GLU A 21 5.15 7.68 -13.82
C GLU A 21 4.10 6.56 -13.76
N ARG A 22 4.53 5.33 -13.55
CA ARG A 22 3.63 4.16 -13.56
C ARG A 22 2.79 4.01 -12.30
N TRP A 23 3.37 4.27 -11.13
CA TRP A 23 2.75 3.83 -9.88
C TRP A 23 2.50 4.90 -8.82
N SER A 24 2.93 6.14 -9.02
CA SER A 24 2.76 7.17 -7.99
C SER A 24 1.30 7.42 -7.64
N GLU A 25 0.42 7.43 -8.62
CA GLU A 25 -1.03 7.61 -8.39
C GLU A 25 -1.62 6.43 -7.62
N ALA A 26 -1.30 5.20 -8.02
CA ALA A 26 -1.77 3.99 -7.36
C ALA A 26 -1.23 3.88 -5.93
N LEU A 27 0.03 4.22 -5.72
CA LEU A 27 0.65 4.25 -4.39
C LEU A 27 -0.01 5.29 -3.49
N PHE A 28 -0.26 6.47 -4.02
CA PHE A 28 -0.94 7.54 -3.29
C PHE A 28 -2.36 7.12 -2.91
N ARG A 29 -3.12 6.55 -3.85
CA ARG A 29 -4.47 6.06 -3.59
C ARG A 29 -4.48 4.98 -2.52
N PHE A 30 -3.58 4.03 -2.59
CA PHE A 30 -3.42 2.97 -1.60
C PHE A 30 -3.11 3.56 -0.20
N ALA A 31 -2.20 4.52 -0.13
CA ALA A 31 -1.84 5.18 1.12
C ALA A 31 -3.00 6.04 1.66
N ALA A 32 -3.69 6.78 0.79
CA ALA A 32 -4.78 7.66 1.18
C ALA A 32 -5.96 6.91 1.78
N LEU A 33 -6.25 5.71 1.31
CA LEU A 33 -7.33 4.87 1.84
C LEU A 33 -7.00 4.30 3.23
N ARG A 34 -5.74 4.32 3.60
CA ARG A 34 -5.27 3.77 4.87
C ARG A 34 -4.86 4.82 5.88
N CYS A 35 -4.31 5.92 5.41
CA CYS A 35 -3.89 7.04 6.25
C CYS A 35 -5.06 7.95 6.55
N ALA A 36 -5.02 8.60 7.70
CA ALA A 36 -6.10 9.49 8.14
C ALA A 36 -6.10 10.83 7.42
N SER A 37 -4.99 11.25 6.87
CA SER A 37 -4.88 12.53 6.18
C SER A 37 -4.15 12.38 4.86
N ARG A 38 -4.46 13.28 3.94
CA ARG A 38 -3.77 13.38 2.67
C ARG A 38 -2.28 13.67 2.85
N SER A 39 -1.95 14.50 3.82
CA SER A 39 -0.57 14.85 4.15
C SER A 39 0.23 13.62 4.58
N ASP A 40 -0.34 12.78 5.43
CA ASP A 40 0.29 11.54 5.87
C ASP A 40 0.51 10.58 4.69
N ALA A 41 -0.46 10.47 3.80
CA ALA A 41 -0.35 9.63 2.60
C ALA A 41 0.78 10.13 1.68
N GLU A 42 0.86 11.43 1.46
CA GLU A 42 1.93 12.04 0.67
C GLU A 42 3.30 11.77 1.28
N ASP A 43 3.43 11.93 2.60
CA ASP A 43 4.69 11.69 3.33
C ASP A 43 5.14 10.23 3.21
N VAL A 44 4.22 9.29 3.35
CA VAL A 44 4.52 7.86 3.23
C VAL A 44 4.99 7.52 1.83
N VAL A 45 4.34 8.03 0.80
CA VAL A 45 4.72 7.79 -0.60
C VAL A 45 6.08 8.42 -0.91
N GLN A 46 6.31 9.65 -0.47
CA GLN A 46 7.60 10.33 -0.64
C GLN A 46 8.74 9.55 0.01
N GLU A 47 8.54 9.08 1.23
CA GLU A 47 9.54 8.28 1.94
C GLU A 47 9.84 6.97 1.19
N ALA A 48 8.83 6.32 0.62
CA ALA A 48 9.02 5.11 -0.17
C ALA A 48 9.88 5.36 -1.40
N PHE A 49 9.63 6.44 -2.15
CA PHE A 49 10.46 6.83 -3.29
C PHE A 49 11.87 7.24 -2.88
N LEU A 50 12.00 7.93 -1.77
CA LEU A 50 13.31 8.31 -1.25
C LEU A 50 14.15 7.08 -0.89
N ARG A 51 13.57 6.11 -0.23
CA ARG A 51 14.23 4.84 0.07
C ARG A 51 14.58 4.06 -1.18
N PHE A 52 13.72 4.08 -2.18
CA PHE A 52 14.01 3.48 -3.48
C PHE A 52 15.20 4.15 -4.16
N ALA A 53 15.24 5.48 -4.14
CA ALA A 53 16.31 6.28 -4.75
C ALA A 53 17.66 6.09 -4.04
N THR A 54 17.66 5.81 -2.74
CA THR A 54 18.88 5.65 -1.94
C THR A 54 19.24 4.19 -1.65
N ALA A 55 18.48 3.24 -2.21
CA ALA A 55 18.76 1.82 -2.01
C ALA A 55 20.15 1.45 -2.53
N THR A 56 20.94 0.77 -1.70
CA THR A 56 22.30 0.35 -2.04
C THR A 56 22.32 -0.96 -2.82
N THR A 57 21.27 -1.77 -2.67
CA THR A 57 21.10 -3.02 -3.41
C THR A 57 20.13 -2.84 -4.56
N PRO A 58 20.37 -3.49 -5.71
CA PRO A 58 19.45 -3.43 -6.83
C PRO A 58 18.07 -3.96 -6.45
N VAL A 59 17.03 -3.19 -6.75
CA VAL A 59 15.65 -3.59 -6.53
C VAL A 59 15.17 -4.33 -7.76
N ARG A 60 14.87 -5.61 -7.63
CA ARG A 60 14.41 -6.47 -8.74
C ARG A 60 13.03 -6.12 -9.23
N ASN A 61 12.14 -5.78 -8.31
CA ASN A 61 10.75 -5.47 -8.59
C ASN A 61 10.39 -4.16 -7.91
N ALA A 62 10.44 -3.08 -8.67
CA ALA A 62 10.19 -1.74 -8.16
C ALA A 62 8.77 -1.60 -7.60
N LYS A 63 7.78 -2.17 -8.29
CA LYS A 63 6.38 -2.14 -7.85
C LYS A 63 6.21 -2.81 -6.48
N ALA A 64 6.72 -4.02 -6.34
CA ALA A 64 6.66 -4.77 -5.08
C ALA A 64 7.36 -4.01 -3.94
N TYR A 65 8.54 -3.48 -4.22
CA TYR A 65 9.31 -2.71 -3.24
C TYR A 65 8.55 -1.48 -2.76
N LEU A 66 8.05 -0.68 -3.69
CA LEU A 66 7.36 0.56 -3.36
C LEU A 66 6.06 0.31 -2.58
N PHE A 67 5.25 -0.63 -3.02
CA PHE A 67 4.01 -0.97 -2.30
C PHE A 67 4.29 -1.54 -0.91
N ARG A 68 5.34 -2.32 -0.76
CA ARG A 68 5.77 -2.82 0.54
C ARG A 68 6.21 -1.67 1.47
N MET A 69 7.00 -0.73 0.95
CA MET A 69 7.45 0.42 1.72
C MET A 69 6.26 1.30 2.15
N VAL A 70 5.31 1.53 1.26
CA VAL A 70 4.10 2.28 1.58
C VAL A 70 3.25 1.55 2.61
N ALA A 71 3.04 0.25 2.45
CA ALA A 71 2.29 -0.56 3.41
C ALA A 71 2.93 -0.52 4.81
N ASN A 72 4.25 -0.67 4.87
CA ASN A 72 5.00 -0.59 6.12
C ASN A 72 4.90 0.80 6.75
N GLY A 73 5.00 1.85 5.94
CA GLY A 73 4.86 3.23 6.40
C GLY A 73 3.48 3.52 6.97
N CYS A 74 2.43 3.05 6.32
CA CYS A 74 1.06 3.16 6.82
C CYS A 74 0.88 2.40 8.14
N ASN A 75 1.42 1.19 8.23
CA ASN A 75 1.39 0.40 9.46
C ASN A 75 2.09 1.11 10.62
N ASP A 76 3.24 1.71 10.35
CA ASP A 76 3.99 2.46 11.36
C ASP A 76 3.22 3.67 11.88
N LEU A 77 2.58 4.41 10.98
CA LEU A 77 1.74 5.55 11.36
C LEU A 77 0.57 5.11 12.24
N LEU A 78 -0.11 4.03 11.87
CA LEU A 78 -1.23 3.51 12.63
C LEU A 78 -0.81 3.02 14.02
N ARG A 79 0.37 2.43 14.15
CA ARG A 79 0.91 2.02 15.45
C ARG A 79 1.26 3.18 16.35
N ARG A 80 1.72 4.29 15.79
CA ARG A 80 2.07 5.51 16.54
C ARG A 80 0.86 6.27 17.03
N ARG A 81 -0.31 6.05 16.40
CA ARG A 81 -1.55 6.68 16.84
C ARG A 81 -2.10 5.94 18.06
N ARG A 82 -2.40 6.71 19.08
CA ARG A 82 -3.04 6.17 20.28
C ARG A 82 -4.49 5.80 19.97
N PRO A 83 -5.01 4.69 20.54
CA PRO A 83 -6.39 4.25 20.29
C PRO A 83 -7.46 5.27 20.69
N THR A 84 -7.10 6.32 21.46
CA THR A 84 -7.99 7.37 21.94
C THR A 84 -8.14 8.54 20.99
N GLU A 85 -7.33 8.61 19.94
CA GLU A 85 -7.52 9.60 18.89
C GLU A 85 -8.57 9.08 17.93
N SER A 86 -9.83 9.37 18.23
CA SER A 86 -10.90 9.17 17.28
C SER A 86 -10.62 10.03 16.07
N LEU A 87 -10.35 9.40 14.97
CA LEU A 87 -10.22 10.10 13.70
C LEU A 87 -11.52 10.81 13.39
N PRO A 88 -11.51 12.12 13.23
CA PRO A 88 -12.66 12.75 12.64
C PRO A 88 -12.73 12.31 11.18
N PRO A 89 -13.74 11.57 10.77
CA PRO A 89 -13.92 11.19 9.39
C PRO A 89 -14.52 12.34 8.61
N THR A 90 -13.96 13.52 8.75
CA THR A 90 -14.44 14.67 8.00
C THR A 90 -13.41 15.03 6.95
N LEU A 91 -13.45 14.26 5.91
CA LEU A 91 -13.24 14.85 4.63
C LEU A 91 -14.60 15.40 4.24
N GLU A 92 -14.70 16.70 4.17
CA GLU A 92 -15.91 17.37 3.74
C GLU A 92 -16.34 16.77 2.40
N ASP A 93 -17.53 16.18 2.42
CA ASP A 93 -18.10 15.55 1.25
C ASP A 93 -18.52 16.61 0.25
N ASP A 94 -17.68 16.79 -0.76
CA ASP A 94 -18.09 17.47 -1.97
C ASP A 94 -18.92 16.45 -2.79
N PRO A 95 -20.16 16.77 -3.19
CA PRO A 95 -21.08 15.79 -3.76
C PRO A 95 -20.84 15.49 -5.25
N SER A 96 -19.60 15.24 -5.66
CA SER A 96 -19.31 14.77 -7.02
C SER A 96 -19.32 13.24 -7.07
N GLU A 97 -19.64 12.67 -8.23
CA GLU A 97 -19.70 11.20 -8.42
C GLU A 97 -18.40 10.48 -8.05
N GLU A 98 -17.26 11.15 -8.19
CA GLU A 98 -15.95 10.63 -7.76
C GLU A 98 -15.90 10.38 -6.25
N HIS A 99 -16.60 11.19 -5.47
CA HIS A 99 -16.68 11.03 -4.01
C HIS A 99 -17.47 9.80 -3.58
N THR A 100 -18.37 9.29 -4.42
CA THR A 100 -19.15 8.09 -4.10
C THR A 100 -18.26 6.84 -4.10
N LEU A 101 -17.38 6.72 -5.10
CA LEU A 101 -16.42 5.62 -5.17
C LEU A 101 -15.40 5.70 -4.05
N GLU A 102 -14.91 6.89 -3.74
CA GLU A 102 -14.00 7.11 -2.62
C GLU A 102 -14.67 6.80 -1.27
N ALA A 103 -15.93 7.19 -1.12
CA ALA A 103 -16.70 6.89 0.08
C ALA A 103 -16.91 5.39 0.27
N GLU A 104 -17.19 4.66 -0.81
CA GLU A 104 -17.31 3.20 -0.79
C GLU A 104 -15.98 2.53 -0.46
N ALA A 105 -14.89 3.01 -1.04
CA ALA A 105 -13.55 2.52 -0.76
C ALA A 105 -13.17 2.75 0.72
N ARG A 106 -13.55 3.88 1.29
CA ARG A 106 -13.33 4.16 2.72
C ARG A 106 -14.16 3.26 3.62
N ARG A 107 -15.40 2.99 3.26
CA ARG A 107 -16.25 2.05 3.99
C ARG A 107 -15.65 0.66 4.01
N LEU A 108 -15.17 0.21 2.84
CA LEU A 108 -14.47 -1.05 2.73
C LEU A 108 -13.19 -1.04 3.58
N GLY A 109 -12.43 0.05 3.53
CA GLY A 109 -11.24 0.23 4.35
C GLY A 109 -11.55 0.11 5.85
N THR A 110 -12.63 0.72 6.32
CA THR A 110 -13.08 0.63 7.70
C THR A 110 -13.46 -0.80 8.09
N LEU A 111 -14.13 -1.51 7.20
CA LEU A 111 -14.48 -2.92 7.42
C LEU A 111 -13.23 -3.79 7.46
N LEU A 112 -12.27 -3.51 6.59
CA LEU A 112 -10.99 -4.24 6.55
C LEU A 112 -10.20 -4.07 7.86
N ASP A 113 -10.30 -2.92 8.50
CA ASP A 113 -9.66 -2.68 9.79
C ASP A 113 -10.18 -3.61 10.91
N ARG A 114 -11.35 -4.20 10.71
CA ARG A 114 -11.94 -5.17 11.64
C ARG A 114 -11.47 -6.60 11.42
N LEU A 115 -10.74 -6.84 10.34
CA LEU A 115 -10.14 -8.14 10.04
C LEU A 115 -8.77 -8.28 10.72
N PRO A 116 -8.28 -9.51 10.89
CA PRO A 116 -6.86 -9.69 11.21
C PRO A 116 -5.98 -8.93 10.22
N ALA A 117 -4.95 -8.25 10.72
CA ALA A 117 -4.10 -7.37 9.92
C ALA A 117 -3.54 -8.05 8.67
N GLU A 118 -3.15 -9.31 8.79
CA GLU A 118 -2.57 -10.10 7.69
C GLU A 118 -3.57 -10.36 6.57
N GLN A 119 -4.82 -10.60 6.90
CA GLN A 119 -5.89 -10.82 5.93
C GLN A 119 -6.27 -9.50 5.25
N ALA A 120 -6.40 -8.44 6.03
CA ALA A 120 -6.71 -7.10 5.52
C ALA A 120 -5.65 -6.61 4.54
N GLU A 121 -4.38 -6.83 4.82
CA GLU A 121 -3.25 -6.45 3.97
C GLU A 121 -3.35 -7.06 2.57
N VAL A 122 -3.61 -8.36 2.50
CA VAL A 122 -3.75 -9.09 1.23
C VAL A 122 -4.94 -8.54 0.43
N ILE A 123 -6.06 -8.30 1.09
CA ILE A 123 -7.25 -7.77 0.43
C ILE A 123 -6.99 -6.36 -0.09
N ARG A 124 -6.33 -5.50 0.68
CA ARG A 124 -5.99 -4.15 0.25
C ARG A 124 -5.09 -4.14 -0.98
N LEU A 125 -4.06 -4.96 -0.98
CA LEU A 125 -3.14 -5.05 -2.12
C LEU A 125 -3.84 -5.57 -3.37
N HIS A 126 -4.73 -6.52 -3.22
CA HIS A 126 -5.51 -7.04 -4.35
C HIS A 126 -6.52 -6.01 -4.86
N THR A 127 -7.25 -5.37 -3.99
CA THR A 127 -8.36 -4.49 -4.33
C THR A 127 -7.90 -3.08 -4.71
N PHE A 128 -7.05 -2.47 -3.89
CA PHE A 128 -6.66 -1.06 -4.07
C PHE A 128 -5.39 -0.88 -4.89
N ALA A 129 -4.50 -1.84 -4.86
CA ALA A 129 -3.28 -1.82 -5.65
C ALA A 129 -3.38 -2.63 -6.95
N SER A 130 -4.50 -3.29 -7.18
CA SER A 130 -4.76 -4.13 -8.37
C SER A 130 -3.68 -5.18 -8.59
N MET A 131 -3.18 -5.76 -7.51
CA MET A 131 -2.16 -6.79 -7.56
C MET A 131 -2.76 -8.19 -7.70
N ARG A 132 -2.14 -9.01 -8.54
CA ARG A 132 -2.41 -10.45 -8.57
C ARG A 132 -1.82 -11.12 -7.33
N PHE A 133 -2.31 -12.30 -7.00
CA PHE A 133 -1.80 -13.04 -5.84
C PHE A 133 -0.30 -13.32 -5.92
N THR A 134 0.22 -13.58 -7.12
CA THR A 134 1.67 -13.77 -7.35
C THR A 134 2.46 -12.49 -7.05
N GLU A 135 1.93 -11.33 -7.42
CA GLU A 135 2.56 -10.04 -7.10
C GLU A 135 2.51 -9.74 -5.60
N ILE A 136 1.40 -10.05 -4.94
CA ILE A 136 1.25 -9.89 -3.50
C ILE A 136 2.25 -10.80 -2.76
N ALA A 137 2.36 -12.05 -3.21
CA ALA A 137 3.31 -13.01 -2.64
C ALA A 137 4.74 -12.47 -2.70
N GLU A 138 5.12 -11.90 -3.82
CA GLU A 138 6.43 -11.29 -4.01
C GLU A 138 6.58 -10.03 -3.13
N THR A 139 5.57 -9.18 -3.07
CA THR A 139 5.57 -7.95 -2.27
C THR A 139 5.72 -8.23 -0.78
N LEU A 140 5.00 -9.22 -0.26
CA LEU A 140 5.01 -9.58 1.16
C LEU A 140 6.03 -10.66 1.52
N GLU A 141 6.73 -11.19 0.53
CA GLU A 141 7.69 -12.29 0.70
C GLU A 141 7.05 -13.52 1.35
N LEU A 142 5.90 -13.91 0.83
CA LEU A 142 5.12 -15.05 1.29
C LEU A 142 4.87 -16.04 0.16
N PRO A 143 4.66 -17.32 0.48
CA PRO A 143 4.19 -18.26 -0.53
C PRO A 143 2.84 -17.85 -1.12
N ALA A 144 2.63 -18.07 -2.40
CA ALA A 144 1.36 -17.75 -3.07
C ALA A 144 0.16 -18.47 -2.43
N SER A 145 0.37 -19.69 -1.95
CA SER A 145 -0.66 -20.46 -1.24
C SER A 145 -1.11 -19.77 0.05
N THR A 146 -0.17 -19.16 0.77
CA THR A 146 -0.48 -18.38 1.99
C THR A 146 -1.29 -17.13 1.64
N VAL A 147 -0.92 -16.44 0.57
CA VAL A 147 -1.66 -15.26 0.08
C VAL A 147 -3.11 -15.63 -0.26
N LYS A 148 -3.29 -16.71 -1.00
CA LYS A 148 -4.63 -17.21 -1.38
C LYS A 148 -5.47 -17.59 -0.16
N SER A 149 -4.87 -18.26 0.82
CA SER A 149 -5.54 -18.63 2.06
C SER A 149 -5.97 -17.40 2.85
N ARG A 150 -5.08 -16.44 3.01
CA ARG A 150 -5.37 -15.19 3.72
C ARG A 150 -6.47 -14.39 3.04
N PHE A 151 -6.44 -14.34 1.73
CA PHE A 151 -7.48 -13.69 0.93
C PHE A 151 -8.84 -14.40 1.13
N HIS A 152 -8.86 -15.71 0.99
CA HIS A 152 -10.08 -16.51 1.13
C HIS A 152 -10.70 -16.34 2.52
N TYR A 153 -9.92 -16.52 3.58
CA TYR A 153 -10.41 -16.37 4.96
C TYR A 153 -10.83 -14.93 5.26
N GLY A 154 -10.09 -13.96 4.72
CA GLY A 154 -10.44 -12.56 4.85
C GLY A 154 -11.79 -12.23 4.22
N ILE A 155 -12.04 -12.72 3.01
CA ILE A 155 -13.31 -12.53 2.30
C ILE A 155 -14.47 -13.20 3.06
N GLU A 156 -14.27 -14.43 3.54
CA GLU A 156 -15.29 -15.12 4.33
C GLU A 156 -15.67 -14.34 5.59
N ARG A 157 -14.67 -13.81 6.27
CA ARG A 157 -14.89 -13.00 7.46
C ARG A 157 -15.56 -11.66 7.14
N LEU A 158 -15.17 -11.05 6.04
CA LEU A 158 -15.76 -9.80 5.56
C LEU A 158 -17.24 -9.97 5.28
N LYS A 159 -17.64 -11.08 4.68
CA LYS A 159 -19.06 -11.41 4.44
C LYS A 159 -19.89 -11.44 5.72
N THR A 160 -19.32 -11.87 6.83
CA THR A 160 -20.00 -11.91 8.11
C THR A 160 -20.21 -10.51 8.72
N LEU A 161 -19.41 -9.53 8.27
CA LEU A 161 -19.48 -8.15 8.77
C LEU A 161 -20.41 -7.26 7.94
N LEU A 162 -20.84 -7.73 6.79
CA LEU A 162 -21.72 -6.97 5.90
C LEU A 162 -23.20 -7.03 6.32
#